data_9892a60ef4eb3b900e34f912d9076f57
#
_entry.id   9892a60ef4eb3b900e34f912d9076f57
#
_cell.length_a   1.000
_cell.length_b   1.000
_cell.length_c   1.000
_cell.angle_alpha   90.00
_cell.angle_beta   90.00
_cell.angle_gamma   90.00
#
_symmetry.space_group_name_H-M   'P 1'
#
loop_
_entity.id
_entity.type
_entity.pdbx_description
1 polymer ?
#
loop_
_entity_poly.entity_id
_entity_poly.type
_entity_poly.pdbx_seq_one_letter_code
_entity_poly.pdbx_strand_id
1 'polypeptide(L)'
;MKKDYSSLAKALAVIALLSIMFGGFLTTRRKNQLAEATKLPYHNISLEQVPDGFYKARTETSFLHIELQVQVENHKIIEIKVIEADGIDAVPAQPVLDRMIAENRIAVQAVKGAELGSLVYISCVDKALYSAIAE
;
A
#
# COMPACT_ATOMS: atom_id res chain seq x y z
N MET A 1 26.49 -35.62 39.59
CA MET A 1 25.28 -35.20 38.82
C MET A 1 25.69 -34.86 37.42
N LYS A 2 25.38 -35.70 36.45
CA LYS A 2 25.58 -35.36 35.04
C LYS A 2 24.30 -34.63 34.56
N LYS A 3 24.40 -33.34 34.33
CA LYS A 3 23.38 -32.59 33.63
C LYS A 3 23.32 -33.12 32.19
N ASP A 4 22.16 -33.49 31.74
CA ASP A 4 21.96 -33.98 30.40
C ASP A 4 21.92 -32.77 29.42
N TYR A 5 23.12 -32.37 28.97
CA TYR A 5 23.26 -31.27 28.02
C TYR A 5 22.79 -31.62 26.62
N SER A 6 22.57 -32.91 26.34
CA SER A 6 22.16 -33.36 24.99
C SER A 6 20.70 -33.00 24.70
N SER A 7 19.81 -33.09 25.70
CA SER A 7 18.42 -32.67 25.53
C SER A 7 18.26 -31.17 25.42
N LEU A 8 19.08 -30.41 26.13
CA LEU A 8 19.13 -28.95 26.05
C LEU A 8 19.62 -28.49 24.67
N ALA A 9 20.68 -29.10 24.16
CA ALA A 9 21.22 -28.80 22.84
C ALA A 9 20.19 -29.10 21.71
N LYS A 10 19.45 -30.21 21.83
CA LYS A 10 18.37 -30.56 20.88
C LYS A 10 17.22 -29.56 20.92
N ALA A 11 16.81 -29.13 22.14
CA ALA A 11 15.76 -28.12 22.30
C ALA A 11 16.18 -26.78 21.67
N LEU A 12 17.41 -26.33 21.87
CA LEU A 12 17.94 -25.11 21.29
C LEU A 12 18.01 -25.20 19.76
N ALA A 13 18.41 -26.35 19.21
CA ALA A 13 18.45 -26.58 17.76
C ALA A 13 17.04 -26.51 17.15
N VAL A 14 16.03 -27.06 17.79
CA VAL A 14 14.64 -27.01 17.32
C VAL A 14 14.12 -25.55 17.34
N ILE A 15 14.39 -24.80 18.40
CA ILE A 15 14.00 -23.39 18.50
C ILE A 15 14.67 -22.57 17.39
N ALA A 16 15.95 -22.80 17.12
CA ALA A 16 16.68 -22.10 16.05
C ALA A 16 16.10 -22.42 14.67
N LEU A 17 15.76 -23.69 14.39
CA LEU A 17 15.12 -24.10 13.13
C LEU A 17 13.74 -23.45 12.95
N LEU A 18 12.92 -23.44 13.99
CA LEU A 18 11.61 -22.81 13.97
C LEU A 18 11.72 -21.30 13.71
N SER A 19 12.70 -20.63 14.30
CA SER A 19 12.94 -19.20 14.09
C SER A 19 13.34 -18.90 12.64
N ILE A 20 14.17 -19.74 12.03
CA ILE A 20 14.58 -19.59 10.63
C ILE A 20 13.39 -19.81 9.69
N MET A 21 12.58 -20.84 9.93
CA MET A 21 11.38 -21.11 9.14
C MET A 21 10.35 -19.98 9.24
N PHE A 22 10.14 -19.46 10.43
CA PHE A 22 9.21 -18.35 10.66
C PHE A 22 9.69 -17.05 10.02
N GLY A 23 10.98 -16.73 10.16
CA GLY A 23 11.59 -15.56 9.49
C GLY A 23 11.51 -15.65 7.97
N GLY A 24 11.80 -16.82 7.40
CA GLY A 24 11.67 -17.07 5.95
C GLY A 24 10.24 -16.90 5.45
N PHE A 25 9.27 -17.37 6.21
CA PHE A 25 7.85 -17.23 5.87
C PHE A 25 7.41 -15.75 5.83
N LEU A 26 7.82 -14.95 6.81
CA LEU A 26 7.50 -13.52 6.86
C LEU A 26 8.12 -12.74 5.69
N THR A 27 9.37 -13.02 5.37
CA THR A 27 10.06 -12.35 4.25
C THR A 27 9.44 -12.70 2.91
N THR A 28 9.01 -13.94 2.71
CA THR A 28 8.33 -14.37 1.49
C THR A 28 6.97 -13.67 1.34
N ARG A 29 6.21 -13.55 2.41
CA ARG A 29 4.94 -12.81 2.39
C ARG A 29 5.12 -11.37 1.96
N ARG A 30 6.09 -10.65 2.54
CA ARG A 30 6.39 -9.26 2.18
C ARG A 30 6.76 -9.11 0.71
N LYS A 31 7.56 -10.01 0.17
CA LYS A 31 7.93 -10.01 -1.25
C LYS A 31 6.73 -10.21 -2.15
N ASN A 32 5.83 -11.12 -1.79
CA ASN A 32 4.61 -11.36 -2.57
C ASN A 32 3.66 -10.17 -2.52
N GLN A 33 3.49 -9.53 -1.37
CA GLN A 33 2.67 -8.33 -1.21
C GLN A 33 3.24 -7.16 -2.03
N LEU A 34 4.54 -6.95 -2.00
CA LEU A 34 5.18 -5.91 -2.79
C LEU A 34 5.03 -6.18 -4.30
N ALA A 35 5.19 -7.42 -4.72
CA ALA A 35 4.98 -7.81 -6.12
C ALA A 35 3.54 -7.58 -6.56
N GLU A 36 2.56 -7.87 -5.71
CA GLU A 36 1.14 -7.57 -5.96
C GLU A 36 0.90 -6.06 -6.09
N ALA A 37 1.44 -5.27 -5.17
CA ALA A 37 1.28 -3.82 -5.17
C ALA A 37 1.91 -3.16 -6.41
N THR A 38 3.06 -3.66 -6.87
CA THR A 38 3.74 -3.12 -8.06
C THR A 38 3.06 -3.51 -9.38
N LYS A 39 2.21 -4.52 -9.36
CA LYS A 39 1.42 -4.94 -10.53
C LYS A 39 0.11 -4.17 -10.69
N LEU A 40 -0.27 -3.36 -9.72
CA LEU A 40 -1.49 -2.56 -9.80
C LEU A 40 -1.40 -1.59 -10.99
N PRO A 41 -2.52 -1.35 -11.70
CA PRO A 41 -2.52 -0.44 -12.83
C PRO A 41 -2.13 0.98 -12.45
N TYR A 42 -1.29 1.59 -13.26
CA TYR A 42 -0.94 3.00 -13.15
C TYR A 42 -0.88 3.62 -14.55
N HIS A 43 -1.70 4.62 -14.79
CA HIS A 43 -1.91 5.19 -16.13
C HIS A 43 -1.10 6.46 -16.38
N ASN A 44 -0.46 7.00 -15.35
CA ASN A 44 0.34 8.23 -15.44
C ASN A 44 -0.38 9.37 -16.17
N ILE A 45 -1.60 9.66 -15.70
CA ILE A 45 -2.42 10.70 -16.31
C ILE A 45 -1.95 12.11 -15.93
N SER A 46 -2.26 13.08 -16.78
CA SER A 46 -2.05 14.49 -16.47
C SER A 46 -3.30 15.10 -15.82
N LEU A 47 -3.13 15.84 -14.72
CA LEU A 47 -4.24 16.53 -14.07
C LEU A 47 -4.90 17.58 -14.97
N GLU A 48 -4.18 18.09 -15.95
CA GLU A 48 -4.73 19.04 -16.93
C GLU A 48 -5.86 18.42 -17.77
N GLN A 49 -5.89 17.09 -17.88
CA GLN A 49 -6.92 16.38 -18.63
C GLN A 49 -8.15 16.05 -17.78
N VAL A 50 -8.07 16.23 -16.47
CA VAL A 50 -9.15 15.85 -15.56
C VAL A 50 -10.10 17.03 -15.35
N PRO A 51 -11.39 16.88 -15.74
CA PRO A 51 -12.41 17.91 -15.48
C PRO A 51 -12.68 18.07 -13.99
N ASP A 52 -13.25 19.20 -13.61
CA ASP A 52 -13.75 19.43 -12.27
C ASP A 52 -14.79 18.37 -11.90
N GLY A 53 -14.72 17.84 -10.71
CA GLY A 53 -15.69 16.86 -10.23
C GLY A 53 -15.18 16.01 -9.06
N PHE A 54 -16.01 15.03 -8.74
CA PHE A 54 -15.75 14.04 -7.70
C PHE A 54 -15.59 12.67 -8.35
N TYR A 55 -14.51 11.98 -8.05
CA TYR A 55 -14.18 10.69 -8.65
C TYR A 55 -13.91 9.67 -7.58
N LYS A 56 -14.64 8.55 -7.61
CA LYS A 56 -14.49 7.46 -6.68
C LYS A 56 -13.72 6.31 -7.29
N ALA A 57 -12.92 5.64 -6.48
CA ALA A 57 -12.33 4.36 -6.85
C ALA A 57 -12.19 3.47 -5.64
N ARG A 58 -12.16 2.18 -5.93
CA ARG A 58 -11.96 1.12 -4.96
C ARG A 58 -10.85 0.22 -5.46
N THR A 59 -9.91 -0.11 -4.57
CA THR A 59 -8.84 -1.03 -4.88
C THR A 59 -8.75 -2.09 -3.80
N GLU A 60 -8.77 -3.35 -4.20
CA GLU A 60 -8.65 -4.50 -3.33
C GLU A 60 -7.39 -5.28 -3.68
N THR A 61 -6.59 -5.57 -2.68
CA THR A 61 -5.47 -6.50 -2.78
C THR A 61 -5.65 -7.60 -1.75
N SER A 62 -4.76 -8.59 -1.74
CA SER A 62 -4.80 -9.66 -0.75
C SER A 62 -4.51 -9.16 0.68
N PHE A 63 -3.98 -7.96 0.84
CA PHE A 63 -3.53 -7.42 2.13
C PHE A 63 -4.15 -6.07 2.51
N LEU A 64 -4.80 -5.39 1.59
CA LEU A 64 -5.31 -4.03 1.80
C LEU A 64 -6.54 -3.77 0.93
N HIS A 65 -7.52 -3.11 1.52
CA HIS A 65 -8.76 -2.71 0.88
C HIS A 65 -8.96 -1.21 1.08
N ILE A 66 -9.11 -0.47 -0.01
CA ILE A 66 -9.25 0.99 0.01
C ILE A 66 -10.40 1.42 -0.91
N GLU A 67 -11.24 2.31 -0.40
CA GLU A 67 -12.19 3.08 -1.19
C GLU A 67 -12.00 4.56 -0.87
N LEU A 68 -11.88 5.39 -1.90
CA LEU A 68 -11.68 6.82 -1.73
C LEU A 68 -12.40 7.64 -2.80
N GLN A 69 -12.54 8.92 -2.50
CA GLN A 69 -13.11 9.91 -3.42
C GLN A 69 -12.13 11.06 -3.57
N VAL A 70 -11.82 11.42 -4.81
CA VAL A 70 -10.94 12.54 -5.15
C VAL A 70 -11.77 13.68 -5.69
N GLN A 71 -11.59 14.88 -5.14
CA GLN A 71 -12.19 16.10 -5.66
C GLN A 71 -11.14 16.88 -6.45
N VAL A 72 -11.45 17.20 -7.68
CA VAL A 72 -10.62 18.01 -8.57
C VAL A 72 -11.32 19.29 -8.93
N GLU A 73 -10.62 20.40 -8.86
CA GLU A 73 -11.12 21.72 -9.23
C GLU A 73 -9.98 22.55 -9.83
N ASN A 74 -10.21 23.13 -11.01
CA ASN A 74 -9.19 23.90 -11.75
C ASN A 74 -7.88 23.11 -11.95
N HIS A 75 -7.98 21.84 -12.33
CA HIS A 75 -6.87 20.92 -12.55
C HIS A 75 -6.01 20.66 -11.30
N LYS A 76 -6.58 20.90 -10.12
CA LYS A 76 -5.92 20.64 -8.84
C LYS A 76 -6.70 19.64 -8.01
N ILE A 77 -5.97 18.74 -7.37
CA ILE A 77 -6.55 17.87 -6.35
C ILE A 77 -6.73 18.71 -5.10
N ILE A 78 -7.98 18.95 -4.71
CA ILE A 78 -8.29 19.78 -3.55
C ILE A 78 -8.63 18.97 -2.30
N GLU A 79 -9.13 17.75 -2.49
CA GLU A 79 -9.45 16.86 -1.38
C GLU A 79 -9.36 15.40 -1.84
N ILE A 80 -8.86 14.54 -0.97
CA ILE A 80 -8.95 13.09 -1.12
C ILE A 80 -9.59 12.55 0.16
N LYS A 81 -10.83 12.10 0.05
CA LYS A 81 -11.58 11.54 1.17
C LYS A 81 -11.46 10.03 1.16
N VAL A 82 -10.91 9.46 2.23
CA VAL A 82 -10.90 8.02 2.45
C VAL A 82 -12.26 7.59 2.98
N ILE A 83 -12.99 6.80 2.19
CA ILE A 83 -14.30 6.28 2.57
C ILE A 83 -14.14 5.02 3.40
N GLU A 84 -13.25 4.14 2.96
CA GLU A 84 -12.95 2.90 3.65
C GLU A 84 -11.47 2.56 3.44
N ALA A 85 -10.79 2.16 4.50
CA ALA A 85 -9.40 1.71 4.44
C ALA A 85 -9.17 0.67 5.52
N ASP A 86 -8.85 -0.56 5.11
CA ASP A 86 -8.66 -1.69 6.00
C ASP A 86 -7.54 -2.59 5.50
N GLY A 87 -6.67 -3.02 6.41
CA GLY A 87 -5.58 -3.91 6.12
C GLY A 87 -4.20 -3.33 6.42
N ILE A 88 -3.17 -3.94 5.84
CA ILE A 88 -1.77 -3.58 6.08
C ILE A 88 -1.47 -2.18 5.54
N ASP A 89 -0.88 -1.33 6.36
CA ASP A 89 -0.51 0.06 6.04
C ASP A 89 -1.70 0.97 5.72
N ALA A 90 -2.95 0.55 5.97
CA ALA A 90 -4.13 1.35 5.65
C ALA A 90 -4.08 2.75 6.29
N VAL A 91 -3.75 2.83 7.56
CA VAL A 91 -3.65 4.11 8.29
C VAL A 91 -2.26 4.74 8.15
N PRO A 92 -1.14 4.01 8.36
CA PRO A 92 0.19 4.60 8.25
C PRO A 92 0.53 5.20 6.89
N ALA A 93 -0.09 4.72 5.81
CA ALA A 93 0.15 5.23 4.46
C ALA A 93 -0.68 6.47 4.10
N GLN A 94 -1.69 6.84 4.89
CA GLN A 94 -2.56 7.98 4.58
C GLN A 94 -1.83 9.31 4.31
N PRO A 95 -0.69 9.62 4.95
CA PRO A 95 0.05 10.85 4.62
C PRO A 95 0.48 10.97 3.15
N VAL A 96 0.50 9.88 2.38
CA VAL A 96 0.78 9.95 0.94
C VAL A 96 -0.27 10.79 0.21
N LEU A 97 -1.50 10.78 0.69
CA LEU A 97 -2.61 11.56 0.11
C LEU A 97 -2.39 13.07 0.30
N ASP A 98 -1.89 13.47 1.47
CA ASP A 98 -1.56 14.88 1.74
C ASP A 98 -0.43 15.37 0.84
N ARG A 99 0.54 14.50 0.53
CA ARG A 99 1.60 14.81 -0.43
C ARG A 99 1.06 15.02 -1.85
N MET A 100 0.09 14.21 -2.28
CA MET A 100 -0.56 14.37 -3.58
C MET A 100 -1.24 15.73 -3.69
N ILE A 101 -1.94 16.16 -2.65
CA ILE A 101 -2.61 17.46 -2.60
C ILE A 101 -1.57 18.57 -2.61
N ALA A 102 -0.55 18.50 -1.76
CA ALA A 102 0.48 19.52 -1.62
C ALA A 102 1.30 19.70 -2.91
N GLU A 103 1.66 18.62 -3.57
CA GLU A 103 2.47 18.62 -4.79
C GLU A 103 1.62 18.69 -6.06
N ASN A 104 0.32 18.53 -5.95
CA ASN A 104 -0.64 18.47 -7.05
C ASN A 104 -0.23 17.45 -8.12
N ARG A 105 0.04 16.24 -7.68
CA ARG A 105 0.36 15.11 -8.56
C ARG A 105 0.09 13.78 -7.88
N ILE A 106 -0.07 12.73 -8.67
CA ILE A 106 -0.39 11.38 -8.18
C ILE A 106 0.88 10.63 -7.80
N ALA A 107 1.92 10.70 -8.64
CA ALA A 107 3.18 9.99 -8.44
C ALA A 107 4.07 10.71 -7.43
N VAL A 108 3.75 10.58 -6.15
CA VAL A 108 4.51 11.14 -5.05
C VAL A 108 5.35 10.06 -4.37
N GLN A 109 6.30 10.48 -3.55
CA GLN A 109 7.13 9.56 -2.79
C GLN A 109 6.29 8.79 -1.76
N ALA A 110 6.50 7.48 -1.67
CA ALA A 110 5.84 6.64 -0.68
C ALA A 110 6.23 7.04 0.75
N VAL A 111 5.31 6.82 1.68
CA VAL A 111 5.57 7.03 3.10
C VAL A 111 6.56 5.99 3.59
N LYS A 112 7.66 6.42 4.20
CA LYS A 112 8.68 5.53 4.73
C LYS A 112 8.09 4.65 5.83
N GLY A 113 8.26 3.34 5.70
CA GLY A 113 7.69 2.35 6.61
C GLY A 113 6.28 1.91 6.25
N ALA A 114 5.64 2.55 5.28
CA ALA A 114 4.30 2.22 4.79
C ALA A 114 4.26 2.19 3.25
N GLU A 115 5.28 1.62 2.63
CA GLU A 115 5.45 1.60 1.17
C GLU A 115 4.35 0.82 0.48
N LEU A 116 3.92 -0.33 1.04
CA LEU A 116 2.87 -1.16 0.46
C LEU A 116 1.54 -0.40 0.36
N GLY A 117 1.11 0.22 1.46
CA GLY A 117 -0.11 1.02 1.47
C GLY A 117 -0.01 2.24 0.58
N SER A 118 1.16 2.89 0.55
CA SER A 118 1.39 4.06 -0.31
C SER A 118 1.21 3.72 -1.79
N LEU A 119 1.73 2.60 -2.26
CA LEU A 119 1.57 2.14 -3.64
C LEU A 119 0.10 1.86 -3.98
N VAL A 120 -0.64 1.27 -3.05
CA VAL A 120 -2.07 0.99 -3.24
C VAL A 120 -2.87 2.30 -3.30
N TYR A 121 -2.61 3.26 -2.43
CA TYR A 121 -3.25 4.59 -2.48
C TYR A 121 -2.95 5.31 -3.80
N ILE A 122 -1.71 5.29 -4.25
CA ILE A 122 -1.31 5.91 -5.53
C ILE A 122 -2.09 5.27 -6.69
N SER A 123 -2.16 3.96 -6.74
CA SER A 123 -2.92 3.24 -7.77
C SER A 123 -4.42 3.55 -7.69
N CYS A 124 -4.98 3.66 -6.48
CA CYS A 124 -6.39 3.94 -6.28
C CYS A 124 -6.76 5.36 -6.74
N VAL A 125 -5.95 6.36 -6.42
CA VAL A 125 -6.14 7.74 -6.88
C VAL A 125 -6.00 7.81 -8.40
N ASP A 126 -5.00 7.17 -8.97
CA ASP A 126 -4.82 7.08 -10.42
C ASP A 126 -6.06 6.46 -11.09
N LYS A 127 -6.58 5.38 -10.55
CA LYS A 127 -7.79 4.72 -11.06
C LYS A 127 -9.01 5.65 -11.02
N ALA A 128 -9.18 6.40 -9.92
CA ALA A 128 -10.30 7.35 -9.78
C ALA A 128 -10.23 8.43 -10.86
N LEU A 129 -9.07 9.03 -11.06
CA LEU A 129 -8.89 10.11 -12.02
C LEU A 129 -8.85 9.61 -13.47
N TYR A 130 -8.33 8.42 -13.70
CA TYR A 130 -8.37 7.79 -15.03
C TYR A 130 -9.80 7.56 -15.50
N SER A 131 -10.73 7.23 -14.61
CA SER A 131 -12.14 7.06 -14.97
C SER A 131 -12.78 8.33 -15.54
N ALA A 132 -12.23 9.49 -15.20
CA ALA A 132 -12.71 10.78 -15.70
C ALA A 132 -12.33 11.04 -17.18
N ILE A 133 -11.26 10.44 -17.65
CA ILE A 133 -10.71 10.66 -19.00
C ILE A 133 -10.84 9.46 -19.93
N ALA A 134 -11.26 8.31 -19.40
CA ALA A 134 -11.36 7.05 -20.15
C ALA A 134 -12.66 6.88 -20.95
N GLU A 135 -13.51 7.89 -20.99
CA GLU A 135 -14.75 7.90 -21.79
C GLU A 135 -14.50 8.19 -23.27
#